data_57c598fc0f92647ff48c0df68563efba
#
_entry.id   57c598fc0f92647ff48c0df68563efba
#
_cell.length_a   1.000
_cell.length_b   1.000
_cell.length_c   1.000
_cell.angle_alpha   90.00
_cell.angle_beta   90.00
_cell.angle_gamma   90.00
#
_symmetry.space_group_name_H-M   'P 1'
#
loop_
_entity.id
_entity.type
_entity.pdbx_description
1 polymer ?
#
loop_
_entity_poly.entity_id
_entity_poly.type
_entity_poly.pdbx_seq_one_letter_code
_entity_poly.pdbx_strand_id
1 'polypeptide(L)'
;MNQVNQASRGMNVKHAQASAASKAVPGWITFLLAASCGLIVANLYYAQTLVGPISAATHLSSGAAGLIVTLTQIGYVIGLLFVVPLSDIIENRRLTVTSLAVVVAALAAATLAPNAPLFLAASLFIGLGSVAAQILVPYASYLAAEEHRGRVVGNVMSGLLLGIMFARPLASFVSGLWGWHAIFAISAVVIALLTILLSRVLPKRQPMPTMNYGGLIRSLGTLLKTTPVLRRRALYQASLFGTFSLFWTTVSLRLADTYHLSQQGIALFALAGVAGAVAAPIAGRLADRGWTRPLTGLAFMLAAAAFLIAYLFQSDSKVTLGLLVVGAIILDMGVSGNLVLGQRAIYSLGNEARGRLNGLFMAIFFIGGAIGSSLGGW
;
A
#
# COMPACT_ATOMS: atom_id res chain seq x y z
N MET A 1 50.51 32.23 -5.04
CA MET A 1 49.22 32.93 -5.19
C MET A 1 48.11 32.09 -5.86
N ASN A 2 48.38 31.16 -6.77
CA ASN A 2 47.36 30.36 -7.46
C ASN A 2 46.68 29.26 -6.62
N GLN A 3 47.32 28.71 -5.61
CA GLN A 3 46.71 27.63 -4.76
C GLN A 3 45.67 28.18 -3.75
N VAL A 4 45.84 29.38 -3.26
CA VAL A 4 44.89 30.02 -2.34
C VAL A 4 43.59 30.40 -3.06
N ASN A 5 43.64 30.80 -4.36
CA ASN A 5 42.48 31.12 -5.17
C ASN A 5 41.69 29.89 -5.61
N GLN A 6 42.31 28.70 -5.72
CA GLN A 6 41.59 27.47 -6.01
C GLN A 6 40.87 26.91 -4.77
N ALA A 7 41.49 27.00 -3.59
CA ALA A 7 40.85 26.59 -2.34
C ALA A 7 39.64 27.47 -1.98
N SER A 8 39.71 28.78 -2.20
CA SER A 8 38.59 29.68 -1.93
C SER A 8 37.43 29.51 -2.94
N ARG A 9 37.75 29.21 -4.22
CA ARG A 9 36.70 28.84 -5.20
C ARG A 9 36.03 27.51 -4.88
N GLY A 10 36.78 26.49 -4.45
CA GLY A 10 36.25 25.20 -4.01
C GLY A 10 35.37 25.32 -2.76
N MET A 11 35.73 26.16 -1.79
CA MET A 11 34.92 26.45 -0.60
C MET A 11 33.64 27.23 -0.93
N ASN A 12 33.71 28.21 -1.81
CA ASN A 12 32.52 28.97 -2.23
C ASN A 12 31.54 28.12 -3.05
N VAL A 13 32.01 27.20 -3.87
CA VAL A 13 31.14 26.26 -4.61
C VAL A 13 30.48 25.25 -3.65
N LYS A 14 31.21 24.75 -2.64
CA LYS A 14 30.65 23.89 -1.59
C LYS A 14 29.65 24.63 -0.70
N HIS A 15 29.92 25.88 -0.33
CA HIS A 15 28.97 26.71 0.42
C HIS A 15 27.75 27.13 -0.42
N ALA A 16 27.91 27.41 -1.69
CA ALA A 16 26.78 27.67 -2.60
C ALA A 16 25.91 26.42 -2.83
N GLN A 17 26.53 25.25 -2.93
CA GLN A 17 25.80 23.96 -3.01
C GLN A 17 25.13 23.59 -1.68
N ALA A 18 25.77 23.83 -0.55
CA ALA A 18 25.19 23.63 0.79
C ALA A 18 24.04 24.62 1.07
N SER A 19 24.15 25.85 0.62
CA SER A 19 23.09 26.88 0.75
C SER A 19 21.88 26.61 -0.14
N ALA A 20 22.06 25.96 -1.30
CA ALA A 20 20.94 25.54 -2.16
C ALA A 20 20.20 24.31 -1.61
N ALA A 21 20.84 23.52 -0.74
CA ALA A 21 20.27 22.28 -0.16
C ALA A 21 19.44 22.51 1.12
N SER A 22 19.32 23.74 1.64
CA SER A 22 18.71 24.02 2.94
C SER A 22 17.34 24.71 2.88
N LYS A 23 16.55 24.51 1.83
CA LYS A 23 15.13 24.93 1.90
C LYS A 23 14.31 23.80 2.50
N ALA A 24 13.81 24.01 3.72
CA ALA A 24 12.82 23.11 4.32
C ALA A 24 11.67 22.88 3.34
N VAL A 25 11.29 21.63 3.13
CA VAL A 25 10.13 21.30 2.27
C VAL A 25 8.91 22.02 2.83
N PRO A 26 8.23 22.88 2.06
CA PRO A 26 7.03 23.53 2.52
C PRO A 26 6.01 22.50 3.04
N GLY A 27 5.36 22.80 4.16
CA GLY A 27 4.43 21.85 4.79
C GLY A 27 3.32 21.38 3.86
N TRP A 28 2.86 22.24 2.94
CA TRP A 28 1.85 21.88 1.94
C TRP A 28 2.33 20.82 0.92
N ILE A 29 3.62 20.80 0.55
CA ILE A 29 4.19 19.73 -0.30
C ILE A 29 4.19 18.40 0.45
N THR A 30 4.56 18.40 1.74
CA THR A 30 4.49 17.21 2.59
C THR A 30 3.07 16.70 2.68
N PHE A 31 2.10 17.60 2.88
CA PHE A 31 0.68 17.26 2.91
C PHE A 31 0.21 16.71 1.55
N LEU A 32 0.58 17.35 0.45
CA LEU A 32 0.25 16.88 -0.90
C LEU A 32 0.79 15.47 -1.17
N LEU A 33 2.05 15.20 -0.79
CA LEU A 33 2.65 13.87 -0.95
C LEU A 33 1.96 12.83 -0.05
N ALA A 34 1.59 13.20 1.18
CA ALA A 34 0.85 12.34 2.09
C ALA A 34 -0.55 11.99 1.54
N ALA A 35 -1.30 13.01 1.12
CA ALA A 35 -2.61 12.84 0.49
C ALA A 35 -2.52 12.00 -0.81
N SER A 36 -1.49 12.28 -1.63
CA SER A 36 -1.23 11.51 -2.86
C SER A 36 -1.00 10.03 -2.56
N CYS A 37 -0.13 9.70 -1.62
CA CYS A 37 0.14 8.31 -1.26
C CYS A 37 -1.12 7.61 -0.73
N GLY A 38 -1.94 8.31 0.07
CA GLY A 38 -3.20 7.77 0.58
C GLY A 38 -4.22 7.51 -0.52
N LEU A 39 -4.47 8.50 -1.38
CA LEU A 39 -5.42 8.38 -2.50
C LEU A 39 -5.01 7.31 -3.50
N ILE A 40 -3.71 7.19 -3.81
CA ILE A 40 -3.20 6.19 -4.74
C ILE A 40 -3.36 4.79 -4.15
N VAL A 41 -2.93 4.57 -2.90
CA VAL A 41 -2.94 3.24 -2.29
C VAL A 41 -4.35 2.76 -1.97
N ALA A 42 -5.31 3.66 -1.74
CA ALA A 42 -6.70 3.33 -1.50
C ALA A 42 -7.31 2.50 -2.64
N ASN A 43 -6.86 2.72 -3.89
CA ASN A 43 -7.34 1.97 -5.05
C ASN A 43 -7.07 0.45 -4.96
N LEU A 44 -6.10 0.02 -4.17
CA LEU A 44 -5.81 -1.41 -3.96
C LEU A 44 -6.86 -2.11 -3.08
N TYR A 45 -7.66 -1.32 -2.34
CA TYR A 45 -8.55 -1.84 -1.30
C TYR A 45 -10.04 -1.61 -1.57
N TYR A 46 -10.41 -0.74 -2.53
CA TYR A 46 -11.82 -0.46 -2.84
C TYR A 46 -12.61 -1.72 -3.18
N ALA A 47 -12.05 -2.58 -4.00
CA ALA A 47 -12.74 -3.78 -4.46
C ALA A 47 -12.99 -4.82 -3.36
N GLN A 48 -12.25 -4.79 -2.23
CA GLN A 48 -12.37 -5.81 -1.17
C GLN A 48 -13.76 -5.89 -0.55
N THR A 49 -14.45 -4.77 -0.38
CA THR A 49 -15.81 -4.72 0.16
C THR A 49 -16.89 -4.72 -0.91
N LEU A 50 -16.50 -4.66 -2.18
CA LEU A 50 -17.39 -4.60 -3.34
C LEU A 50 -17.41 -5.88 -4.17
N VAL A 51 -16.77 -6.95 -3.67
CA VAL A 51 -16.68 -8.24 -4.39
C VAL A 51 -18.06 -8.75 -4.81
N GLY A 52 -19.05 -8.72 -3.90
CA GLY A 52 -20.42 -9.16 -4.20
C GLY A 52 -21.09 -8.35 -5.32
N PRO A 53 -21.26 -7.03 -5.17
CA PRO A 53 -21.85 -6.18 -6.21
C PRO A 53 -21.13 -6.26 -7.57
N ILE A 54 -19.79 -6.32 -7.57
CA ILE A 54 -19.00 -6.43 -8.81
C ILE A 54 -19.23 -7.79 -9.47
N SER A 55 -19.17 -8.89 -8.70
CA SER A 55 -19.38 -10.24 -9.20
C SER A 55 -20.78 -10.42 -9.82
N ALA A 56 -21.80 -9.90 -9.13
CA ALA A 56 -23.17 -9.93 -9.63
C ALA A 56 -23.33 -9.16 -10.96
N ALA A 57 -22.76 -7.96 -11.04
CA ALA A 57 -22.85 -7.11 -12.23
C ALA A 57 -22.05 -7.63 -13.42
N THR A 58 -20.91 -8.30 -13.17
CA THR A 58 -20.00 -8.80 -14.20
C THR A 58 -20.19 -10.29 -14.51
N HIS A 59 -21.20 -10.93 -13.90
CA HIS A 59 -21.49 -12.38 -14.04
C HIS A 59 -20.30 -13.29 -13.69
N LEU A 60 -19.48 -12.89 -12.71
CA LEU A 60 -18.41 -13.73 -12.16
C LEU A 60 -19.02 -14.82 -11.28
N SER A 61 -18.54 -16.07 -11.47
CA SER A 61 -18.90 -17.15 -10.56
C SER A 61 -18.38 -16.91 -9.15
N SER A 62 -19.03 -17.50 -8.14
CA SER A 62 -18.62 -17.38 -6.74
C SER A 62 -17.16 -17.77 -6.54
N GLY A 63 -16.69 -18.86 -7.19
CA GLY A 63 -15.29 -19.30 -7.11
C GLY A 63 -14.27 -18.35 -7.77
N ALA A 64 -14.73 -17.48 -8.70
CA ALA A 64 -13.87 -16.49 -9.36
C ALA A 64 -13.93 -15.10 -8.70
N ALA A 65 -14.82 -14.88 -7.75
CA ALA A 65 -15.04 -13.59 -7.11
C ALA A 65 -13.76 -13.02 -6.44
N GLY A 66 -12.94 -13.89 -5.84
CA GLY A 66 -11.65 -13.50 -5.25
C GLY A 66 -10.65 -12.92 -6.25
N LEU A 67 -10.76 -13.24 -7.55
CA LEU A 67 -9.88 -12.71 -8.59
C LEU A 67 -9.95 -11.19 -8.72
N ILE A 68 -11.08 -10.59 -8.36
CA ILE A 68 -11.26 -9.12 -8.32
C ILE A 68 -10.16 -8.46 -7.47
N VAL A 69 -9.91 -9.01 -6.29
CA VAL A 69 -8.87 -8.51 -5.37
C VAL A 69 -7.49 -9.04 -5.75
N THR A 70 -7.41 -10.32 -6.11
CA THR A 70 -6.17 -11.00 -6.45
C THR A 70 -5.42 -10.31 -7.59
N LEU A 71 -6.09 -9.95 -8.69
CA LEU A 71 -5.44 -9.33 -9.84
C LEU A 71 -4.92 -7.93 -9.54
N THR A 72 -5.64 -7.15 -8.71
CA THR A 72 -5.12 -5.86 -8.23
C THR A 72 -3.82 -6.05 -7.44
N GLN A 73 -3.75 -7.05 -6.58
CA GLN A 73 -2.55 -7.34 -5.79
C GLN A 73 -1.40 -7.88 -6.66
N ILE A 74 -1.68 -8.75 -7.63
CA ILE A 74 -0.68 -9.22 -8.61
C ILE A 74 -0.13 -8.07 -9.43
N GLY A 75 -0.99 -7.18 -9.94
CA GLY A 75 -0.56 -5.98 -10.65
C GLY A 75 0.39 -5.12 -9.81
N TYR A 76 0.06 -4.94 -8.52
CA TYR A 76 0.92 -4.20 -7.60
C TYR A 76 2.27 -4.89 -7.38
N VAL A 77 2.31 -6.22 -7.24
CA VAL A 77 3.55 -7.00 -7.15
C VAL A 77 4.43 -6.81 -8.39
N ILE A 78 3.83 -6.92 -9.58
CA ILE A 78 4.54 -6.67 -10.85
C ILE A 78 5.12 -5.25 -10.85
N GLY A 79 4.34 -4.26 -10.45
CA GLY A 79 4.80 -2.89 -10.33
C GLY A 79 5.95 -2.70 -9.35
N LEU A 80 5.88 -3.34 -8.16
CA LEU A 80 6.94 -3.29 -7.14
C LEU A 80 8.26 -3.89 -7.64
N LEU A 81 8.20 -4.98 -8.40
CA LEU A 81 9.40 -5.67 -8.88
C LEU A 81 9.98 -5.04 -10.14
N PHE A 82 9.16 -4.46 -11.02
CA PHE A 82 9.60 -4.01 -12.34
C PHE A 82 9.47 -2.50 -12.55
N VAL A 83 8.50 -1.82 -11.97
CA VAL A 83 8.31 -0.37 -12.15
C VAL A 83 9.06 0.43 -11.09
N VAL A 84 8.96 0.03 -9.80
CA VAL A 84 9.62 0.77 -8.71
C VAL A 84 11.14 0.87 -8.91
N PRO A 85 11.88 -0.19 -9.33
CA PRO A 85 13.33 -0.07 -9.59
C PRO A 85 13.70 0.94 -10.69
N LEU A 86 12.78 1.25 -11.62
CA LEU A 86 13.00 2.28 -12.63
C LEU A 86 13.17 3.68 -12.01
N SER A 87 12.69 3.90 -10.77
CA SER A 87 12.90 5.17 -10.05
C SER A 87 14.36 5.48 -9.74
N ASP A 88 15.26 4.50 -9.84
CA ASP A 88 16.70 4.67 -9.71
C ASP A 88 17.39 5.04 -11.04
N ILE A 89 16.67 5.00 -12.15
CA ILE A 89 17.20 5.23 -13.52
C ILE A 89 16.47 6.37 -14.22
N ILE A 90 15.13 6.39 -14.10
CA ILE A 90 14.24 7.33 -14.81
C ILE A 90 13.90 8.50 -13.89
N GLU A 91 13.67 9.67 -14.47
CA GLU A 91 13.19 10.85 -13.76
C GLU A 91 11.92 10.55 -12.96
N ASN A 92 11.98 10.71 -11.65
CA ASN A 92 10.95 10.26 -10.71
C ASN A 92 9.58 10.91 -10.96
N ARG A 93 9.52 12.20 -11.33
CA ARG A 93 8.27 12.88 -11.66
C ARG A 93 7.61 12.25 -12.88
N ARG A 94 8.41 12.02 -13.97
CA ARG A 94 7.91 11.38 -15.18
C ARG A 94 7.39 9.96 -14.89
N LEU A 95 8.15 9.18 -14.14
CA LEU A 95 7.75 7.80 -13.77
C LEU A 95 6.46 7.81 -12.95
N THR A 96 6.34 8.71 -11.97
CA THR A 96 5.11 8.85 -11.16
C THR A 96 3.91 9.23 -12.03
N VAL A 97 4.05 10.26 -12.88
CA VAL A 97 2.97 10.75 -13.74
C VAL A 97 2.51 9.67 -14.73
N THR A 98 3.45 8.93 -15.34
CA THR A 98 3.09 7.84 -16.27
C THR A 98 2.41 6.68 -15.55
N SER A 99 2.87 6.31 -14.36
CA SER A 99 2.21 5.28 -13.53
C SER A 99 0.79 5.71 -13.16
N LEU A 100 0.58 6.98 -12.77
CA LEU A 100 -0.75 7.50 -12.44
C LEU A 100 -1.66 7.60 -13.67
N ALA A 101 -1.12 7.93 -14.85
CA ALA A 101 -1.90 7.90 -16.10
C ALA A 101 -2.43 6.49 -16.40
N VAL A 102 -1.64 5.45 -16.13
CA VAL A 102 -2.09 4.06 -16.22
C VAL A 102 -3.22 3.79 -15.22
N VAL A 103 -3.11 4.27 -13.97
CA VAL A 103 -4.19 4.14 -12.97
C VAL A 103 -5.47 4.81 -13.45
N VAL A 104 -5.39 6.04 -13.97
CA VAL A 104 -6.56 6.79 -14.48
C VAL A 104 -7.26 6.00 -15.60
N ALA A 105 -6.50 5.53 -16.58
CA ALA A 105 -7.05 4.75 -17.69
C ALA A 105 -7.69 3.43 -17.19
N ALA A 106 -7.03 2.76 -16.24
CA ALA A 106 -7.53 1.52 -15.66
C ALA A 106 -8.78 1.74 -14.79
N LEU A 107 -8.86 2.83 -14.02
CA LEU A 107 -10.05 3.20 -13.24
C LEU A 107 -11.24 3.54 -14.16
N ALA A 108 -10.98 4.26 -15.25
CA ALA A 108 -12.01 4.55 -16.24
C ALA A 108 -12.50 3.23 -16.90
N ALA A 109 -11.58 2.33 -17.26
CA ALA A 109 -11.94 1.02 -17.80
C ALA A 109 -12.74 0.17 -16.79
N ALA A 110 -12.38 0.18 -15.50
CA ALA A 110 -13.12 -0.51 -14.45
C ALA A 110 -14.53 0.07 -14.26
N THR A 111 -14.66 1.41 -14.33
CA THR A 111 -15.96 2.10 -14.24
C THR A 111 -16.89 1.69 -15.38
N LEU A 112 -16.37 1.54 -16.59
CA LEU A 112 -17.14 1.26 -17.80
C LEU A 112 -17.19 -0.24 -18.13
N ALA A 113 -16.65 -1.11 -17.28
CA ALA A 113 -16.51 -2.54 -17.57
C ALA A 113 -17.87 -3.25 -17.67
N PRO A 114 -18.27 -3.73 -18.86
CA PRO A 114 -19.53 -4.45 -19.06
C PRO A 114 -19.43 -5.94 -18.71
N ASN A 115 -18.22 -6.47 -18.45
CA ASN A 115 -17.97 -7.87 -18.21
C ASN A 115 -16.74 -8.10 -17.33
N ALA A 116 -16.64 -9.32 -16.80
CA ALA A 116 -15.55 -9.72 -15.92
C ALA A 116 -14.14 -9.58 -16.55
N PRO A 117 -13.86 -10.05 -17.78
CA PRO A 117 -12.50 -9.96 -18.34
C PRO A 117 -11.96 -8.53 -18.37
N LEU A 118 -12.78 -7.56 -18.77
CA LEU A 118 -12.35 -6.16 -18.82
C LEU A 118 -12.13 -5.59 -17.41
N PHE A 119 -13.03 -5.89 -16.46
CA PHE A 119 -12.87 -5.47 -15.07
C PHE A 119 -11.60 -6.07 -14.44
N LEU A 120 -11.36 -7.35 -14.65
CA LEU A 120 -10.18 -8.04 -14.12
C LEU A 120 -8.87 -7.51 -14.73
N ALA A 121 -8.86 -7.25 -16.03
CA ALA A 121 -7.72 -6.59 -16.68
C ALA A 121 -7.49 -5.18 -16.11
N ALA A 122 -8.56 -4.38 -15.97
CA ALA A 122 -8.47 -3.07 -15.35
C ALA A 122 -7.92 -3.16 -13.91
N SER A 123 -8.37 -4.11 -13.11
CA SER A 123 -7.89 -4.36 -11.75
C SER A 123 -6.39 -4.61 -11.70
N LEU A 124 -5.85 -5.41 -12.64
CA LEU A 124 -4.41 -5.64 -12.77
C LEU A 124 -3.64 -4.33 -12.99
N PHE A 125 -4.12 -3.48 -13.92
CA PHE A 125 -3.46 -2.21 -14.23
C PHE A 125 -3.66 -1.14 -13.13
N ILE A 126 -4.78 -1.16 -12.41
CA ILE A 126 -4.95 -0.34 -11.19
C ILE A 126 -3.84 -0.70 -10.19
N GLY A 127 -3.61 -1.99 -9.94
CA GLY A 127 -2.54 -2.44 -9.08
C GLY A 127 -1.16 -2.00 -9.56
N LEU A 128 -0.85 -2.29 -10.84
CA LEU A 128 0.44 -1.97 -11.46
C LEU A 128 0.80 -0.49 -11.38
N GLY A 129 -0.14 0.41 -11.66
CA GLY A 129 0.13 1.84 -11.63
C GLY A 129 0.13 2.44 -10.22
N SER A 130 -0.58 1.83 -9.26
CA SER A 130 -0.66 2.29 -7.86
C SER A 130 0.66 2.20 -7.12
N VAL A 131 1.69 1.55 -7.69
CA VAL A 131 3.06 1.59 -7.15
C VAL A 131 3.68 2.98 -7.15
N ALA A 132 3.07 3.96 -7.83
CA ALA A 132 3.46 5.36 -7.74
C ALA A 132 3.57 5.85 -6.28
N ALA A 133 2.75 5.35 -5.35
CA ALA A 133 2.88 5.64 -3.93
C ALA A 133 4.24 5.22 -3.36
N GLN A 134 4.80 4.09 -3.80
CA GLN A 134 6.11 3.59 -3.36
C GLN A 134 7.28 4.36 -3.98
N ILE A 135 7.05 5.06 -5.08
CA ILE A 135 8.02 5.98 -5.68
C ILE A 135 8.00 7.32 -4.93
N LEU A 136 6.82 7.80 -4.52
CA LEU A 136 6.66 9.08 -3.85
C LEU A 136 7.25 9.09 -2.43
N VAL A 137 7.26 7.99 -1.69
CA VAL A 137 7.82 7.92 -0.33
C VAL A 137 9.33 8.18 -0.30
N PRO A 138 10.19 7.48 -1.08
CA PRO A 138 11.61 7.81 -1.19
C PRO A 138 11.85 9.21 -1.79
N TYR A 139 11.00 9.64 -2.70
CA TYR A 139 11.07 10.97 -3.30
C TYR A 139 10.84 12.07 -2.24
N ALA A 140 9.89 11.91 -1.33
CA ALA A 140 9.67 12.81 -0.21
C ALA A 140 10.89 12.87 0.71
N SER A 141 11.54 11.73 0.96
CA SER A 141 12.79 11.65 1.71
C SER A 141 13.93 12.43 1.05
N TYR A 142 14.01 12.40 -0.27
CA TYR A 142 15.00 13.15 -1.03
C TYR A 142 14.78 14.66 -0.98
N LEU A 143 13.54 15.12 -1.03
CA LEU A 143 13.21 16.55 -0.97
C LEU A 143 13.49 17.15 0.41
N ALA A 144 13.45 16.35 1.47
CA ALA A 144 13.58 16.82 2.85
C ALA A 144 15.05 17.05 3.24
N ALA A 145 15.30 18.15 3.96
CA ALA A 145 16.58 18.36 4.65
C ALA A 145 16.86 17.19 5.62
N GLU A 146 18.12 16.86 5.82
CA GLU A 146 18.55 15.66 6.56
C GLU A 146 17.94 15.59 7.96
N GLU A 147 17.89 16.73 8.66
CA GLU A 147 17.34 16.87 10.01
C GLU A 147 15.81 16.63 10.08
N HIS A 148 15.09 16.87 8.98
CA HIS A 148 13.63 16.77 8.91
C HIS A 148 13.13 15.55 8.12
N ARG A 149 14.05 14.78 7.54
CA ARG A 149 13.74 13.65 6.66
C ARG A 149 12.82 12.61 7.31
N GLY A 150 13.10 12.25 8.56
CA GLY A 150 12.27 11.29 9.30
C GLY A 150 10.84 11.80 9.51
N ARG A 151 10.67 13.08 9.83
CA ARG A 151 9.36 13.70 10.02
C ARG A 151 8.55 13.76 8.72
N VAL A 152 9.19 14.16 7.61
CA VAL A 152 8.52 14.24 6.31
C VAL A 152 8.07 12.85 5.84
N VAL A 153 8.96 11.85 5.90
CA VAL A 153 8.62 10.47 5.55
C VAL A 153 7.53 9.91 6.45
N GLY A 154 7.60 10.18 7.76
CA GLY A 154 6.56 9.78 8.72
C GLY A 154 5.19 10.35 8.37
N ASN A 155 5.10 11.64 8.02
CA ASN A 155 3.85 12.26 7.61
C ASN A 155 3.30 11.66 6.30
N VAL A 156 4.17 11.38 5.32
CA VAL A 156 3.76 10.76 4.05
C VAL A 156 3.25 9.33 4.28
N MET A 157 3.94 8.55 5.12
CA MET A 157 3.51 7.20 5.50
C MET A 157 2.20 7.21 6.30
N SER A 158 1.97 8.23 7.14
CA SER A 158 0.68 8.39 7.84
C SER A 158 -0.46 8.60 6.84
N GLY A 159 -0.26 9.43 5.81
CA GLY A 159 -1.22 9.61 4.73
C GLY A 159 -1.51 8.31 3.99
N LEU A 160 -0.47 7.53 3.67
CA LEU A 160 -0.60 6.23 3.04
C LEU A 160 -1.44 5.26 3.90
N LEU A 161 -1.14 5.18 5.21
CA LEU A 161 -1.89 4.33 6.14
C LEU A 161 -3.35 4.76 6.26
N LEU A 162 -3.64 6.06 6.38
CA LEU A 162 -5.00 6.57 6.38
C LEU A 162 -5.76 6.19 5.09
N GLY A 163 -5.10 6.26 3.93
CA GLY A 163 -5.67 5.80 2.66
C GLY A 163 -6.08 4.33 2.69
N ILE A 164 -5.22 3.46 3.20
CA ILE A 164 -5.52 2.02 3.35
C ILE A 164 -6.75 1.80 4.24
N MET A 165 -6.83 2.52 5.34
CA MET A 165 -7.84 2.32 6.38
C MET A 165 -9.21 2.82 5.94
N PHE A 166 -9.27 3.99 5.34
CA PHE A 166 -10.53 4.58 4.91
C PHE A 166 -11.00 4.08 3.53
N ALA A 167 -10.17 3.37 2.77
CA ALA A 167 -10.53 2.88 1.45
C ALA A 167 -11.80 2.02 1.46
N ARG A 168 -11.86 1.03 2.34
CA ARG A 168 -12.97 0.07 2.43
C ARG A 168 -14.29 0.72 2.89
N PRO A 169 -14.33 1.46 4.03
CA PRO A 169 -15.53 2.17 4.43
C PRO A 169 -16.05 3.14 3.37
N LEU A 170 -15.13 3.90 2.75
CA LEU A 170 -15.46 4.86 1.72
C LEU A 170 -16.04 4.18 0.48
N ALA A 171 -15.42 3.09 0.03
CA ALA A 171 -15.90 2.33 -1.14
C ALA A 171 -17.29 1.77 -0.91
N SER A 172 -17.55 1.14 0.25
CA SER A 172 -18.87 0.63 0.58
C SER A 172 -19.91 1.75 0.74
N PHE A 173 -19.56 2.87 1.38
CA PHE A 173 -20.47 4.00 1.56
C PHE A 173 -20.87 4.61 0.22
N VAL A 174 -19.90 4.91 -0.64
CA VAL A 174 -20.14 5.47 -1.98
C VAL A 174 -20.96 4.50 -2.83
N SER A 175 -20.64 3.20 -2.76
CA SER A 175 -21.39 2.16 -3.49
C SER A 175 -22.83 2.04 -3.03
N GLY A 176 -23.10 2.24 -1.75
CA GLY A 176 -24.46 2.23 -1.21
C GLY A 176 -25.31 3.39 -1.65
N LEU A 177 -24.72 4.52 -2.06
CA LEU A 177 -25.44 5.70 -2.55
C LEU A 177 -25.63 5.72 -4.07
N TRP A 178 -24.57 5.35 -4.82
CA TRP A 178 -24.49 5.54 -6.27
C TRP A 178 -24.10 4.30 -7.05
N GLY A 179 -24.02 3.14 -6.39
CA GLY A 179 -23.56 1.90 -7.00
C GLY A 179 -22.03 1.76 -7.02
N TRP A 180 -21.56 0.54 -7.25
CA TRP A 180 -20.14 0.20 -7.15
C TRP A 180 -19.25 0.91 -8.18
N HIS A 181 -19.78 1.28 -9.34
CA HIS A 181 -19.03 2.02 -10.38
C HIS A 181 -18.58 3.39 -9.89
N ALA A 182 -19.38 4.03 -9.01
CA ALA A 182 -19.16 5.41 -8.60
C ALA A 182 -17.81 5.62 -7.90
N ILE A 183 -17.35 4.66 -7.08
CA ILE A 183 -16.05 4.80 -6.39
C ILE A 183 -14.89 4.81 -7.39
N PHE A 184 -14.94 3.98 -8.44
CA PHE A 184 -13.93 3.94 -9.48
C PHE A 184 -13.97 5.21 -10.34
N ALA A 185 -15.16 5.70 -10.69
CA ALA A 185 -15.33 6.96 -11.43
C ALA A 185 -14.79 8.16 -10.64
N ILE A 186 -15.19 8.31 -9.38
CA ILE A 186 -14.70 9.37 -8.49
C ILE A 186 -13.17 9.28 -8.36
N SER A 187 -12.65 8.07 -8.13
CA SER A 187 -11.21 7.87 -8.02
C SER A 187 -10.48 8.21 -9.32
N ALA A 188 -11.03 7.86 -10.49
CA ALA A 188 -10.45 8.23 -11.78
C ALA A 188 -10.28 9.74 -11.92
N VAL A 189 -11.32 10.52 -11.58
CA VAL A 189 -11.27 11.98 -11.60
C VAL A 189 -10.27 12.52 -10.58
N VAL A 190 -10.30 12.03 -9.34
CA VAL A 190 -9.39 12.47 -8.27
C VAL A 190 -7.93 12.18 -8.64
N ILE A 191 -7.62 10.98 -9.14
CA ILE A 191 -6.25 10.61 -9.55
C ILE A 191 -5.83 11.38 -10.81
N ALA A 192 -6.74 11.68 -11.74
CA ALA A 192 -6.43 12.53 -12.90
C ALA A 192 -6.04 13.96 -12.47
N LEU A 193 -6.83 14.58 -11.59
CA LEU A 193 -6.51 15.90 -11.02
C LEU A 193 -5.19 15.87 -10.26
N LEU A 194 -4.97 14.83 -9.45
CA LEU A 194 -3.74 14.61 -8.72
C LEU A 194 -2.54 14.47 -9.69
N THR A 195 -2.70 13.73 -10.77
CA THR A 195 -1.66 13.55 -11.82
C THR A 195 -1.26 14.89 -12.43
N ILE A 196 -2.24 15.71 -12.79
CA ILE A 196 -2.01 17.06 -13.31
C ILE A 196 -1.29 17.92 -12.26
N LEU A 197 -1.73 17.92 -11.03
CA LEU A 197 -1.13 18.68 -9.94
C LEU A 197 0.33 18.26 -9.69
N LEU A 198 0.59 16.96 -9.54
CA LEU A 198 1.94 16.43 -9.33
C LEU A 198 2.85 16.71 -10.54
N SER A 199 2.33 16.66 -11.76
CA SER A 199 3.09 16.99 -12.97
C SER A 199 3.57 18.45 -13.00
N ARG A 200 2.88 19.37 -12.32
CA ARG A 200 3.21 20.80 -12.25
C ARG A 200 4.06 21.16 -11.03
N VAL A 201 3.79 20.51 -9.91
CA VAL A 201 4.35 20.86 -8.60
C VAL A 201 5.65 20.12 -8.28
N LEU A 202 5.76 18.83 -8.65
CA LEU A 202 6.95 18.07 -8.28
C LEU A 202 8.19 18.55 -9.02
N PRO A 203 9.31 18.83 -8.32
CA PRO A 203 10.60 19.11 -8.96
C PRO A 203 11.07 17.92 -9.81
N LYS A 204 11.79 18.20 -10.88
CA LYS A 204 12.45 17.14 -11.65
C LYS A 204 13.60 16.58 -10.85
N ARG A 205 13.58 15.27 -10.57
CA ARG A 205 14.71 14.56 -10.02
C ARG A 205 15.19 13.53 -11.01
N GLN A 206 16.38 13.75 -11.53
CA GLN A 206 17.06 12.78 -12.37
C GLN A 206 18.03 12.00 -11.47
N PRO A 207 17.78 10.70 -11.21
CA PRO A 207 18.71 9.90 -10.44
C PRO A 207 20.02 9.72 -11.19
N MET A 208 21.13 9.54 -10.47
CA MET A 208 22.39 9.09 -11.06
C MET A 208 22.40 7.56 -11.02
N PRO A 209 22.23 6.89 -12.17
CA PRO A 209 22.16 5.45 -12.19
C PRO A 209 23.53 4.85 -11.83
N THR A 210 23.57 4.05 -10.77
CA THR A 210 24.76 3.28 -10.36
C THR A 210 24.83 1.93 -11.07
N MET A 211 23.71 1.48 -11.64
CA MET A 211 23.54 0.19 -12.32
C MET A 211 22.57 0.36 -13.51
N ASN A 212 22.69 -0.51 -14.50
CA ASN A 212 21.66 -0.65 -15.54
C ASN A 212 20.44 -1.42 -14.98
N TYR A 213 19.32 -1.37 -15.71
CA TYR A 213 18.06 -2.00 -15.28
C TYR A 213 18.20 -3.50 -15.00
N GLY A 214 18.90 -4.24 -15.87
CA GLY A 214 19.16 -5.67 -15.67
C GLY A 214 19.97 -5.94 -14.40
N GLY A 215 20.94 -5.09 -14.07
CA GLY A 215 21.71 -5.13 -12.83
C GLY A 215 20.83 -4.91 -11.59
N LEU A 216 19.88 -3.95 -11.66
CA LEU A 216 18.91 -3.71 -10.58
C LEU A 216 18.04 -4.94 -10.33
N ILE A 217 17.44 -5.51 -11.38
CA ILE A 217 16.61 -6.72 -11.25
C ILE A 217 17.43 -7.91 -10.71
N ARG A 218 18.65 -8.11 -11.21
CA ARG A 218 19.56 -9.15 -10.68
C ARG A 218 19.88 -8.91 -9.19
N SER A 219 20.06 -7.66 -8.79
CA SER A 219 20.32 -7.31 -7.39
C SER A 219 19.16 -7.66 -6.45
N LEU A 220 17.90 -7.58 -6.91
CA LEU A 220 16.74 -8.05 -6.14
C LEU A 220 16.83 -9.55 -5.85
N GLY A 221 17.17 -10.35 -6.87
CA GLY A 221 17.40 -11.80 -6.69
C GLY A 221 18.55 -12.11 -5.73
N THR A 222 19.65 -11.35 -5.81
CA THR A 222 20.78 -11.48 -4.88
C THR A 222 20.36 -11.13 -3.45
N LEU A 223 19.69 -10.00 -3.24
CA LEU A 223 19.20 -9.59 -1.91
C LEU A 223 18.26 -10.63 -1.31
N LEU A 224 17.37 -11.20 -2.11
CA LEU A 224 16.47 -12.26 -1.66
C LEU A 224 17.22 -13.51 -1.21
N LYS A 225 18.28 -13.90 -1.93
CA LYS A 225 19.11 -15.09 -1.59
C LYS A 225 20.01 -14.83 -0.38
N THR A 226 20.62 -13.66 -0.29
CA THR A 226 21.68 -13.37 0.70
C THR A 226 21.19 -12.78 2.01
N THR A 227 19.90 -12.37 2.10
CA THR A 227 19.37 -11.67 3.28
C THR A 227 18.30 -12.51 4.01
N PRO A 228 18.68 -13.40 4.95
CA PRO A 228 17.75 -14.27 5.67
C PRO A 228 16.67 -13.50 6.47
N VAL A 229 17.04 -12.33 7.01
CA VAL A 229 16.12 -11.46 7.76
C VAL A 229 14.99 -10.98 6.87
N LEU A 230 15.31 -10.55 5.63
CA LEU A 230 14.30 -10.15 4.64
C LEU A 230 13.32 -11.30 4.36
N ARG A 231 13.83 -12.48 4.01
CA ARG A 231 12.99 -13.65 3.71
C ARG A 231 12.03 -13.98 4.86
N ARG A 232 12.59 -14.10 6.06
CA ARG A 232 11.80 -14.44 7.26
C ARG A 232 10.72 -13.40 7.55
N ARG A 233 11.07 -12.11 7.55
CA ARG A 233 10.13 -11.03 7.82
C ARG A 233 9.06 -10.87 6.74
N ALA A 234 9.46 -11.02 5.47
CA ALA A 234 8.55 -10.98 4.35
C ALA A 234 7.56 -12.15 4.37
N LEU A 235 8.01 -13.37 4.69
CA LEU A 235 7.13 -14.54 4.81
C LEU A 235 6.16 -14.40 5.97
N TYR A 236 6.60 -13.91 7.14
CA TYR A 236 5.69 -13.66 8.26
C TYR A 236 4.60 -12.66 7.86
N GLN A 237 4.99 -11.58 7.20
CA GLN A 237 4.02 -10.57 6.76
C GLN A 237 3.13 -11.07 5.62
N ALA A 238 3.65 -11.88 4.70
CA ALA A 238 2.88 -12.51 3.63
C ALA A 238 1.80 -13.45 4.18
N SER A 239 2.13 -14.26 5.18
CA SER A 239 1.17 -15.15 5.84
C SER A 239 0.05 -14.36 6.52
N LEU A 240 0.41 -13.34 7.32
CA LEU A 240 -0.56 -12.48 8.00
C LEU A 240 -1.43 -11.68 7.03
N PHE A 241 -0.86 -11.18 5.94
CA PHE A 241 -1.64 -10.45 4.94
C PHE A 241 -2.47 -11.37 4.06
N GLY A 242 -2.05 -12.61 3.88
CA GLY A 242 -2.86 -13.64 3.25
C GLY A 242 -4.14 -13.91 4.05
N THR A 243 -4.02 -14.09 5.37
CA THR A 243 -5.20 -14.24 6.24
C THR A 243 -6.07 -12.98 6.25
N PHE A 244 -5.47 -11.80 6.26
CA PHE A 244 -6.17 -10.52 6.13
C PHE A 244 -6.97 -10.42 4.83
N SER A 245 -6.34 -10.69 3.69
CA SER A 245 -7.01 -10.63 2.38
C SER A 245 -8.12 -11.65 2.26
N LEU A 246 -7.89 -12.87 2.75
CA LEU A 246 -8.92 -13.91 2.82
C LEU A 246 -10.12 -13.43 3.66
N PHE A 247 -9.87 -12.95 4.87
CA PHE A 247 -10.93 -12.47 5.77
C PHE A 247 -11.75 -11.35 5.12
N TRP A 248 -11.12 -10.28 4.63
CA TRP A 248 -11.84 -9.14 4.06
C TRP A 248 -12.55 -9.47 2.75
N THR A 249 -12.07 -10.43 1.97
CA THR A 249 -12.77 -10.91 0.77
C THR A 249 -14.02 -11.71 1.15
N THR A 250 -13.92 -12.62 2.13
CA THR A 250 -15.02 -13.51 2.51
C THR A 250 -16.05 -12.83 3.42
N VAL A 251 -15.58 -11.99 4.36
CA VAL A 251 -16.49 -11.35 5.32
C VAL A 251 -17.49 -10.42 4.63
N SER A 252 -17.06 -9.73 3.58
CA SER A 252 -17.94 -8.83 2.82
C SER A 252 -19.11 -9.59 2.18
N LEU A 253 -18.86 -10.77 1.65
CA LEU A 253 -19.89 -11.66 1.10
C LEU A 253 -20.81 -12.17 2.24
N ARG A 254 -20.23 -12.66 3.33
CA ARG A 254 -21.01 -13.13 4.48
C ARG A 254 -21.91 -12.05 5.10
N LEU A 255 -21.43 -10.81 5.19
CA LEU A 255 -22.22 -9.70 5.71
C LEU A 255 -23.44 -9.39 4.79
N ALA A 256 -23.28 -9.54 3.48
CA ALA A 256 -24.36 -9.38 2.53
C ALA A 256 -25.33 -10.57 2.54
N ASP A 257 -24.81 -11.79 2.45
CA ASP A 257 -25.62 -13.00 2.20
C ASP A 257 -26.28 -13.54 3.48
N THR A 258 -25.54 -13.54 4.61
CA THR A 258 -26.04 -14.10 5.89
C THR A 258 -26.72 -13.05 6.76
N TYR A 259 -26.11 -11.86 6.88
CA TYR A 259 -26.64 -10.81 7.74
C TYR A 259 -27.52 -9.81 6.99
N HIS A 260 -27.64 -9.94 5.67
CA HIS A 260 -28.44 -9.06 4.80
C HIS A 260 -28.14 -7.57 5.01
N LEU A 261 -26.86 -7.26 5.32
CA LEU A 261 -26.44 -5.86 5.51
C LEU A 261 -26.39 -5.12 4.18
N SER A 262 -26.91 -3.90 4.20
CA SER A 262 -26.72 -2.96 3.10
C SER A 262 -25.25 -2.57 2.95
N GLN A 263 -24.89 -1.95 1.82
CA GLN A 263 -23.52 -1.45 1.62
C GLN A 263 -23.10 -0.42 2.69
N GLN A 264 -24.06 0.37 3.23
CA GLN A 264 -23.80 1.25 4.38
C GLN A 264 -23.49 0.46 5.65
N GLY A 265 -24.18 -0.66 5.89
CA GLY A 265 -23.88 -1.56 7.01
C GLY A 265 -22.48 -2.18 6.89
N ILE A 266 -22.11 -2.61 5.68
CA ILE A 266 -20.75 -3.11 5.38
C ILE A 266 -19.72 -1.99 5.55
N ALA A 267 -20.02 -0.75 5.19
CA ALA A 267 -19.14 0.40 5.42
C ALA A 267 -18.88 0.63 6.92
N LEU A 268 -19.91 0.55 7.76
CA LEU A 268 -19.79 0.64 9.22
C LEU A 268 -18.92 -0.49 9.78
N PHE A 269 -19.15 -1.72 9.33
CA PHE A 269 -18.31 -2.86 9.72
C PHE A 269 -16.85 -2.64 9.31
N ALA A 270 -16.60 -2.11 8.11
CA ALA A 270 -15.25 -1.88 7.59
C ALA A 270 -14.46 -0.82 8.39
N LEU A 271 -15.14 0.01 9.20
CA LEU A 271 -14.47 0.92 10.15
C LEU A 271 -13.69 0.16 11.23
N ALA A 272 -14.02 -1.11 11.49
CA ALA A 272 -13.23 -1.96 12.39
C ALA A 272 -11.74 -2.04 11.96
N GLY A 273 -11.47 -2.01 10.65
CA GLY A 273 -10.10 -1.99 10.11
C GLY A 273 -9.28 -0.75 10.48
N VAL A 274 -9.93 0.33 10.94
CA VAL A 274 -9.23 1.54 11.43
C VAL A 274 -8.42 1.26 12.69
N ALA A 275 -8.76 0.21 13.45
CA ALA A 275 -8.02 -0.21 14.64
C ALA A 275 -6.54 -0.55 14.37
N GLY A 276 -6.21 -0.99 13.15
CA GLY A 276 -4.83 -1.22 12.73
C GLY A 276 -3.92 0.01 12.86
N ALA A 277 -4.47 1.23 12.69
CA ALA A 277 -3.71 2.47 12.89
C ALA A 277 -3.21 2.66 14.31
N VAL A 278 -4.01 2.25 15.27
CA VAL A 278 -3.64 2.37 16.69
C VAL A 278 -2.54 1.37 17.05
N ALA A 279 -2.58 0.18 16.45
CA ALA A 279 -1.59 -0.87 16.70
C ALA A 279 -0.19 -0.52 16.15
N ALA A 280 -0.11 0.15 14.99
CA ALA A 280 1.14 0.45 14.32
C ALA A 280 2.13 1.27 15.19
N PRO A 281 1.77 2.44 15.78
CA PRO A 281 2.68 3.20 16.64
C PRO A 281 3.01 2.46 17.96
N ILE A 282 2.08 1.67 18.49
CA ILE A 282 2.31 0.86 19.70
C ILE A 282 3.37 -0.20 19.40
N ALA A 283 3.20 -0.95 18.31
CA ALA A 283 4.15 -1.96 17.87
C ALA A 283 5.55 -1.36 17.61
N GLY A 284 5.62 -0.16 17.01
CA GLY A 284 6.85 0.56 16.80
C GLY A 284 7.59 0.87 18.10
N ARG A 285 6.90 1.46 19.08
CA ARG A 285 7.48 1.80 20.41
C ARG A 285 7.94 0.57 21.19
N LEU A 286 7.19 -0.52 21.14
CA LEU A 286 7.54 -1.76 21.82
C LEU A 286 8.71 -2.47 21.11
N ALA A 287 8.79 -2.36 19.79
CA ALA A 287 9.94 -2.84 19.03
C ALA A 287 11.23 -2.11 19.40
N ASP A 288 11.17 -0.80 19.75
CA ASP A 288 12.31 -0.03 20.28
C ASP A 288 12.87 -0.62 21.59
N ARG A 289 12.00 -1.27 22.35
CA ARG A 289 12.34 -1.95 23.60
C ARG A 289 12.78 -3.42 23.40
N GLY A 290 13.00 -3.85 22.15
CA GLY A 290 13.45 -5.22 21.83
C GLY A 290 12.34 -6.28 21.73
N TRP A 291 11.04 -5.90 21.85
CA TRP A 291 9.90 -6.84 21.89
C TRP A 291 9.47 -7.33 20.50
N THR A 292 10.31 -7.23 19.50
CA THR A 292 9.98 -7.61 18.11
C THR A 292 9.56 -9.07 17.95
N ARG A 293 10.21 -10.01 18.67
CA ARG A 293 9.87 -11.46 18.59
C ARG A 293 8.52 -11.77 19.26
N PRO A 294 8.29 -11.42 20.54
CA PRO A 294 7.01 -11.70 21.18
C PRO A 294 5.83 -11.01 20.48
N LEU A 295 6.00 -9.78 19.99
CA LEU A 295 4.95 -9.09 19.24
C LEU A 295 4.64 -9.75 17.89
N THR A 296 5.62 -10.34 17.22
CA THR A 296 5.37 -11.15 16.01
C THR A 296 4.53 -12.39 16.38
N GLY A 297 4.85 -13.07 17.47
CA GLY A 297 4.02 -14.19 17.98
C GLY A 297 2.60 -13.77 18.32
N LEU A 298 2.45 -12.62 19.00
CA LEU A 298 1.14 -12.03 19.32
C LEU A 298 0.33 -11.73 18.05
N ALA A 299 0.94 -11.20 17.00
CA ALA A 299 0.26 -10.91 15.73
C ALA A 299 -0.34 -12.19 15.12
N PHE A 300 0.39 -13.30 15.12
CA PHE A 300 -0.12 -14.59 14.67
C PHE A 300 -1.23 -15.14 15.57
N MET A 301 -1.11 -14.99 16.88
CA MET A 301 -2.17 -15.39 17.82
C MET A 301 -3.45 -14.57 17.61
N LEU A 302 -3.36 -13.27 17.39
CA LEU A 302 -4.50 -12.41 17.08
C LEU A 302 -5.16 -12.81 15.75
N ALA A 303 -4.38 -13.13 14.72
CA ALA A 303 -4.92 -13.62 13.46
C ALA A 303 -5.63 -14.97 13.64
N ALA A 304 -5.02 -15.92 14.36
CA ALA A 304 -5.64 -17.21 14.68
C ALA A 304 -6.94 -17.05 15.48
N ALA A 305 -6.95 -16.17 16.49
CA ALA A 305 -8.14 -15.88 17.30
C ALA A 305 -9.27 -15.28 16.45
N ALA A 306 -8.95 -14.37 15.49
CA ALA A 306 -9.95 -13.81 14.58
C ALA A 306 -10.65 -14.89 13.74
N PHE A 307 -9.87 -15.84 13.19
CA PHE A 307 -10.43 -16.95 12.42
C PHE A 307 -11.17 -17.95 13.29
N LEU A 308 -10.69 -18.21 14.51
CA LEU A 308 -11.39 -19.07 15.46
C LEU A 308 -12.76 -18.47 15.83
N ILE A 309 -12.84 -17.18 16.08
CA ILE A 309 -14.11 -16.47 16.31
C ILE A 309 -15.03 -16.64 15.10
N ALA A 310 -14.54 -16.42 13.89
CA ALA A 310 -15.33 -16.54 12.66
C ALA A 310 -15.81 -17.98 12.41
N TYR A 311 -15.04 -19.00 12.86
CA TYR A 311 -15.37 -20.41 12.73
C TYR A 311 -16.36 -20.89 13.79
N LEU A 312 -16.17 -20.53 15.06
CA LEU A 312 -17.01 -21.00 16.18
C LEU A 312 -18.40 -20.35 16.18
N PHE A 313 -18.51 -19.11 15.71
CA PHE A 313 -19.75 -18.36 15.75
C PHE A 313 -20.29 -18.17 14.32
N GLN A 314 -21.15 -19.09 13.86
CA GLN A 314 -21.69 -19.10 12.50
C GLN A 314 -23.16 -18.68 12.40
N SER A 315 -23.82 -18.39 13.55
CA SER A 315 -25.21 -17.94 13.54
C SER A 315 -25.34 -16.51 12.95
N ASP A 316 -26.55 -16.15 12.53
CA ASP A 316 -26.93 -14.82 12.02
C ASP A 316 -27.28 -13.82 13.14
N SER A 317 -26.94 -14.14 14.38
CA SER A 317 -27.27 -13.32 15.54
C SER A 317 -26.45 -12.01 15.60
N LYS A 318 -27.03 -10.99 16.24
CA LYS A 318 -26.33 -9.71 16.52
C LYS A 318 -25.07 -9.90 17.36
N VAL A 319 -25.06 -10.92 18.25
CA VAL A 319 -23.88 -11.26 19.06
C VAL A 319 -22.75 -11.76 18.18
N THR A 320 -23.05 -12.63 17.22
CA THR A 320 -22.07 -13.16 16.27
C THR A 320 -21.52 -12.03 15.36
N LEU A 321 -22.38 -11.12 14.93
CA LEU A 321 -21.94 -9.93 14.19
C LEU A 321 -20.96 -9.08 15.02
N GLY A 322 -21.27 -8.85 16.31
CA GLY A 322 -20.36 -8.15 17.22
C GLY A 322 -19.00 -8.86 17.38
N LEU A 323 -19.02 -10.20 17.48
CA LEU A 323 -17.79 -11.01 17.56
C LEU A 323 -16.97 -10.94 16.26
N LEU A 324 -17.62 -10.88 15.09
CA LEU A 324 -16.93 -10.66 13.81
C LEU A 324 -16.26 -9.29 13.75
N VAL A 325 -16.90 -8.25 14.32
CA VAL A 325 -16.26 -6.92 14.45
C VAL A 325 -15.01 -7.00 15.31
N VAL A 326 -15.08 -7.70 16.46
CA VAL A 326 -13.91 -7.93 17.32
C VAL A 326 -12.83 -8.70 16.56
N GLY A 327 -13.20 -9.74 15.81
CA GLY A 327 -12.30 -10.52 14.96
C GLY A 327 -11.59 -9.62 13.92
N ALA A 328 -12.33 -8.74 13.25
CA ALA A 328 -11.76 -7.78 12.30
C ALA A 328 -10.75 -6.83 12.97
N ILE A 329 -11.11 -6.28 14.15
CA ILE A 329 -10.24 -5.38 14.92
C ILE A 329 -8.90 -6.06 15.27
N ILE A 330 -8.95 -7.23 15.89
CA ILE A 330 -7.73 -7.92 16.35
C ILE A 330 -6.87 -8.40 15.19
N LEU A 331 -7.49 -8.79 14.06
CA LEU A 331 -6.78 -9.17 12.84
C LEU A 331 -6.02 -7.96 12.27
N ASP A 332 -6.70 -6.84 12.07
CA ASP A 332 -6.09 -5.61 11.54
C ASP A 332 -4.98 -5.09 12.45
N MET A 333 -5.15 -5.15 13.78
CA MET A 333 -4.10 -4.81 14.76
C MET A 333 -2.87 -5.72 14.62
N GLY A 334 -3.07 -7.03 14.49
CA GLY A 334 -1.98 -8.01 14.33
C GLY A 334 -1.20 -7.76 13.03
N VAL A 335 -1.91 -7.63 11.92
CA VAL A 335 -1.31 -7.43 10.58
C VAL A 335 -0.56 -6.11 10.49
N SER A 336 -1.17 -5.01 10.93
CA SER A 336 -0.57 -3.67 10.88
C SER A 336 0.60 -3.54 11.86
N GLY A 337 0.49 -4.12 13.05
CA GLY A 337 1.58 -4.17 14.02
C GLY A 337 2.79 -4.92 13.45
N ASN A 338 2.58 -6.12 12.90
CA ASN A 338 3.69 -6.91 12.34
C ASN A 338 4.30 -6.28 11.09
N LEU A 339 3.53 -5.53 10.28
CA LEU A 339 4.07 -4.76 9.16
C LEU A 339 5.15 -3.78 9.64
N VAL A 340 4.89 -3.02 10.70
CA VAL A 340 5.85 -2.07 11.28
C VAL A 340 7.09 -2.80 11.81
N LEU A 341 6.91 -3.95 12.51
CA LEU A 341 8.02 -4.77 12.99
C LEU A 341 8.89 -5.29 11.84
N GLY A 342 8.27 -5.71 10.76
CA GLY A 342 8.95 -6.19 9.56
C GLY A 342 9.75 -5.09 8.86
N GLN A 343 9.11 -3.97 8.55
CA GLN A 343 9.76 -2.81 7.91
C GLN A 343 10.94 -2.29 8.73
N ARG A 344 10.78 -2.19 10.05
CA ARG A 344 11.85 -1.77 10.94
C ARG A 344 13.05 -2.72 10.88
N ALA A 345 12.80 -4.03 10.92
CA ALA A 345 13.86 -5.04 10.85
C ALA A 345 14.62 -5.03 9.53
N ILE A 346 13.95 -4.74 8.40
CA ILE A 346 14.65 -4.63 7.11
C ILE A 346 15.37 -3.29 6.94
N TYR A 347 14.86 -2.21 7.52
CA TYR A 347 15.52 -0.89 7.45
C TYR A 347 16.79 -0.79 8.31
N SER A 348 16.93 -1.65 9.33
CA SER A 348 18.16 -1.76 10.12
C SER A 348 19.32 -2.47 9.40
N LEU A 349 19.07 -3.08 8.23
CA LEU A 349 20.10 -3.82 7.46
C LEU A 349 21.06 -2.91 6.66
N GLY A 350 20.76 -1.62 6.54
CA GLY A 350 21.63 -0.64 5.87
C GLY A 350 20.86 0.34 4.97
N ASN A 351 21.53 1.43 4.61
CA ASN A 351 20.89 2.52 3.86
C ASN A 351 20.92 2.32 2.33
N GLU A 352 21.96 1.67 1.80
CA GLU A 352 22.22 1.59 0.35
C GLU A 352 21.18 0.78 -0.44
N ALA A 353 20.63 -0.28 0.19
CA ALA A 353 19.65 -1.15 -0.46
C ALA A 353 18.23 -0.98 0.09
N ARG A 354 17.97 0.06 0.90
CA ARG A 354 16.71 0.22 1.66
C ARG A 354 15.46 0.21 0.77
N GLY A 355 15.49 0.91 -0.37
CA GLY A 355 14.39 0.93 -1.33
C GLY A 355 14.13 -0.45 -1.95
N ARG A 356 15.19 -1.16 -2.35
CA ARG A 356 15.11 -2.50 -2.94
C ARG A 356 14.65 -3.55 -1.92
N LEU A 357 15.14 -3.45 -0.67
CA LEU A 357 14.70 -4.31 0.43
C LEU A 357 13.21 -4.11 0.73
N ASN A 358 12.74 -2.85 0.79
CA ASN A 358 11.32 -2.56 1.00
C ASN A 358 10.48 -3.04 -0.18
N GLY A 359 10.91 -2.82 -1.42
CA GLY A 359 10.22 -3.30 -2.62
C GLY A 359 10.02 -4.82 -2.62
N LEU A 360 11.08 -5.59 -2.29
CA LEU A 360 11.00 -7.06 -2.16
C LEU A 360 10.10 -7.49 -1.01
N PHE A 361 10.23 -6.85 0.16
CA PHE A 361 9.38 -7.12 1.32
C PHE A 361 7.91 -6.92 0.98
N MET A 362 7.58 -5.79 0.36
CA MET A 362 6.21 -5.48 -0.05
C MET A 362 5.72 -6.40 -1.18
N ALA A 363 6.57 -6.78 -2.12
CA ALA A 363 6.18 -7.72 -3.18
C ALA A 363 5.79 -9.09 -2.60
N ILE A 364 6.61 -9.65 -1.71
CA ILE A 364 6.33 -10.94 -1.06
C ILE A 364 5.07 -10.83 -0.17
N PHE A 365 4.91 -9.72 0.54
CA PHE A 365 3.73 -9.41 1.33
C PHE A 365 2.45 -9.44 0.49
N PHE A 366 2.42 -8.75 -0.66
CA PHE A 366 1.26 -8.73 -1.55
C PHE A 366 1.02 -10.05 -2.29
N ILE A 367 2.06 -10.86 -2.55
CA ILE A 367 1.88 -12.25 -3.03
C ILE A 367 1.07 -13.06 -2.02
N GLY A 368 1.39 -12.95 -0.73
CA GLY A 368 0.58 -13.57 0.33
C GLY A 368 -0.88 -13.13 0.29
N GLY A 369 -1.11 -11.83 0.11
CA GLY A 369 -2.45 -11.28 -0.04
C GLY A 369 -3.20 -11.82 -1.27
N ALA A 370 -2.54 -11.90 -2.42
CA ALA A 370 -3.10 -12.46 -3.64
C ALA A 370 -3.53 -13.93 -3.48
N ILE A 371 -2.69 -14.72 -2.81
CA ILE A 371 -3.03 -16.12 -2.46
C ILE A 371 -4.25 -16.15 -1.52
N GLY A 372 -4.25 -15.33 -0.47
CA GLY A 372 -5.35 -15.29 0.49
C GLY A 372 -6.68 -14.86 -0.14
N SER A 373 -6.70 -13.82 -0.98
CA SER A 373 -7.92 -13.38 -1.67
C SER A 373 -8.41 -14.39 -2.70
N SER A 374 -7.51 -15.09 -3.38
CA SER A 374 -7.85 -16.18 -4.30
C SER A 374 -8.54 -17.33 -3.57
N LEU A 375 -7.99 -17.76 -2.42
CA LEU A 375 -8.59 -18.80 -1.58
C LEU A 375 -9.94 -18.36 -1.00
N GLY A 376 -10.13 -17.08 -0.72
CA GLY A 376 -11.39 -16.53 -0.21
C GLY A 376 -12.53 -16.50 -1.23
N GLY A 377 -12.22 -16.62 -2.51
CA GLY A 377 -13.23 -16.75 -3.58
C GLY A 377 -13.75 -18.18 -3.78
N TRP A 378 -13.02 -19.15 -3.28
CA TRP A 378 -13.41 -20.58 -3.32
C TRP A 378 -14.33 -20.92 -2.15
#